data_7783761a53b310309b6483eabe495eed
#
_entry.id   7783761a53b310309b6483eabe495eed
#
_cell.length_a   1.000
_cell.length_b   1.000
_cell.length_c   1.000
_cell.angle_alpha   90.00
_cell.angle_beta   90.00
_cell.angle_gamma   90.00
#
_symmetry.space_group_name_H-M   'P 1'
#
loop_
_entity.id
_entity.type
_entity.pdbx_description
1 polymer ?
#
loop_
_entity_poly.entity_id
_entity_poly.type
_entity_poly.pdbx_seq_one_letter_code
_entity_poly.pdbx_strand_id
1 'polypeptide(L)'
;MVTSIEGTVFIEITDSLGCVTEVPFEVDLFEIGIPGFEYTSIGVSECETLGVGDPITFTNTSTGDYINVTWDFGETGIIFEGDIVTYTYNEPGTYVVTQTVEYPYGCIFEYTEIIEITVGYGIVLPNAFTPNGDGINDTIRPWYKCMSNIEISIYDTWGSLLYVETSDGELTGWDGTINGKEAENGNYIIVVRAITLFGESIELNGPVALIR
;
A
#
# COMPACT_ATOMS: atom_id res chain seq x y z
N MET A 1 -17.93 -5.61 28.25
CA MET A 1 -18.96 -5.51 29.31
C MET A 1 -20.18 -4.90 28.64
N VAL A 2 -21.18 -5.74 28.33
CA VAL A 2 -22.41 -5.25 27.66
C VAL A 2 -23.16 -4.40 28.66
N THR A 3 -23.29 -3.12 28.42
CA THR A 3 -24.20 -2.25 29.14
C THR A 3 -25.57 -2.34 28.48
N SER A 4 -26.44 -3.24 28.97
CA SER A 4 -27.83 -3.24 28.57
C SER A 4 -28.52 -2.01 29.18
N ILE A 5 -29.18 -1.21 28.34
CA ILE A 5 -30.12 -0.20 28.82
C ILE A 5 -31.50 -0.88 28.88
N GLU A 6 -31.94 -1.23 30.07
CA GLU A 6 -33.29 -1.75 30.30
C GLU A 6 -34.30 -0.61 30.20
N GLY A 7 -35.33 -0.78 29.38
CA GLY A 7 -36.42 0.18 29.23
C GLY A 7 -37.75 -0.49 29.19
N THR A 8 -38.75 0.05 29.92
CA THR A 8 -40.13 -0.40 29.86
C THR A 8 -40.87 0.43 28.82
N VAL A 9 -41.38 -0.22 27.77
CA VAL A 9 -42.27 0.39 26.77
C VAL A 9 -43.72 -0.02 27.12
N PHE A 10 -44.62 0.92 27.04
CA PHE A 10 -46.04 0.64 27.27
C PHE A 10 -46.77 0.55 25.93
N ILE A 11 -47.52 -0.54 25.73
CA ILE A 11 -48.40 -0.72 24.59
C ILE A 11 -49.81 -0.39 25.03
N GLU A 12 -50.39 0.65 24.42
CA GLU A 12 -51.82 0.98 24.64
C GLU A 12 -52.70 0.10 23.74
N ILE A 13 -53.58 -0.64 24.35
CA ILE A 13 -54.61 -1.44 23.66
C ILE A 13 -55.97 -0.81 23.95
N THR A 14 -56.64 -0.35 22.88
CA THR A 14 -58.00 0.18 22.98
C THR A 14 -58.99 -0.86 22.49
N ASP A 15 -59.96 -1.22 23.29
CA ASP A 15 -61.04 -2.14 22.91
C ASP A 15 -62.15 -1.44 22.07
N SER A 16 -63.10 -2.21 21.57
CA SER A 16 -64.20 -1.70 20.72
C SER A 16 -65.15 -0.79 21.48
N LEU A 17 -65.07 -0.70 22.79
CA LEU A 17 -65.84 0.16 23.65
C LEU A 17 -65.11 1.44 24.07
N GLY A 18 -63.89 1.60 23.62
CA GLY A 18 -63.02 2.76 23.90
C GLY A 18 -62.27 2.68 25.23
N CYS A 19 -62.25 1.51 25.92
CA CYS A 19 -61.42 1.32 27.10
C CYS A 19 -59.96 1.12 26.71
N VAL A 20 -59.06 1.90 27.29
CA VAL A 20 -57.61 1.84 27.08
C VAL A 20 -56.96 1.04 28.20
N THR A 21 -56.13 0.10 27.84
CA THR A 21 -55.31 -0.69 28.76
C THR A 21 -53.85 -0.55 28.36
N GLU A 22 -53.02 -0.15 29.28
CA GLU A 22 -51.56 -0.12 29.11
C GLU A 22 -50.96 -1.48 29.52
N VAL A 23 -50.20 -2.09 28.62
CA VAL A 23 -49.45 -3.32 28.89
C VAL A 23 -47.97 -2.99 28.89
N PRO A 24 -47.27 -3.14 30.03
CA PRO A 24 -45.83 -2.93 30.07
C PRO A 24 -45.11 -4.05 29.30
N PHE A 25 -44.15 -3.65 28.51
CA PHE A 25 -43.26 -4.54 27.78
C PHE A 25 -41.83 -4.16 28.11
N GLU A 26 -41.04 -5.09 28.61
CA GLU A 26 -39.62 -4.85 28.87
C GLU A 26 -38.83 -5.04 27.58
N VAL A 27 -38.01 -4.06 27.25
CA VAL A 27 -37.14 -4.07 26.08
C VAL A 27 -35.71 -3.97 26.57
N ASP A 28 -34.92 -4.99 26.22
CA ASP A 28 -33.48 -4.95 26.38
C ASP A 28 -32.88 -4.27 25.15
N LEU A 29 -32.24 -3.14 25.36
CA LEU A 29 -31.44 -2.46 24.31
C LEU A 29 -29.99 -2.86 24.46
N PHE A 30 -29.45 -3.41 23.40
CA PHE A 30 -28.01 -3.73 23.32
C PHE A 30 -27.27 -2.57 22.69
N GLU A 31 -26.08 -2.31 23.21
CA GLU A 31 -25.16 -1.35 22.60
C GLU A 31 -24.73 -1.89 21.24
N ILE A 32 -25.00 -1.15 20.17
CA ILE A 32 -24.64 -1.54 18.81
C ILE A 32 -23.12 -1.39 18.66
N GLY A 33 -22.44 -2.47 18.28
CA GLY A 33 -21.04 -2.42 17.91
C GLY A 33 -20.84 -1.65 16.60
N ILE A 34 -19.69 -1.02 16.47
CA ILE A 34 -19.29 -0.28 15.26
C ILE A 34 -18.21 -1.07 14.57
N PRO A 35 -18.43 -1.56 13.33
CA PRO A 35 -17.40 -2.23 12.56
C PRO A 35 -16.31 -1.25 12.12
N GLY A 36 -15.09 -1.75 11.96
CA GLY A 36 -13.96 -0.98 11.49
C GLY A 36 -12.69 -1.80 11.45
N PHE A 37 -11.76 -1.39 10.62
CA PHE A 37 -10.43 -2.00 10.56
C PHE A 37 -9.35 -0.97 10.25
N GLU A 38 -8.13 -1.37 10.50
CA GLU A 38 -6.92 -0.70 10.02
C GLU A 38 -6.07 -1.70 9.25
N TYR A 39 -5.15 -1.20 8.42
CA TYR A 39 -4.20 -2.04 7.72
C TYR A 39 -2.79 -1.47 7.74
N THR A 40 -1.80 -2.37 7.65
CA THR A 40 -0.38 -2.03 7.58
C THR A 40 0.32 -2.85 6.51
N SER A 41 1.33 -2.26 5.89
CA SER A 41 2.23 -2.92 4.93
C SER A 41 3.58 -2.23 4.92
N ILE A 42 4.62 -2.95 4.53
CA ILE A 42 5.95 -2.39 4.25
C ILE A 42 5.83 -1.28 3.18
N GLY A 43 5.02 -1.50 2.13
CA GLY A 43 4.80 -0.52 1.08
C GLY A 43 4.30 0.83 1.61
N VAL A 44 3.39 0.83 2.57
CA VAL A 44 2.89 2.07 3.20
C VAL A 44 3.96 2.73 4.06
N SER A 45 4.74 1.95 4.84
CA SER A 45 5.73 2.49 5.77
C SER A 45 6.99 3.01 5.10
N GLU A 46 7.44 2.36 4.02
CA GLU A 46 8.73 2.65 3.38
C GLU A 46 8.59 3.35 2.01
N CYS A 47 7.47 3.11 1.32
CA CYS A 47 7.25 3.58 -0.05
C CYS A 47 6.06 4.53 -0.19
N GLU A 48 5.31 4.78 0.88
CA GLU A 48 4.09 5.60 0.89
C GLU A 48 2.98 5.08 -0.05
N THR A 49 3.12 3.86 -0.58
CA THR A 49 2.14 3.25 -1.49
C THR A 49 2.06 1.74 -1.25
N LEU A 50 0.89 1.16 -1.46
CA LEU A 50 0.73 -0.29 -1.53
C LEU A 50 1.14 -0.78 -2.91
N GLY A 51 1.97 -1.83 -2.95
CA GLY A 51 2.47 -2.42 -4.18
C GLY A 51 1.88 -3.80 -4.46
N VAL A 52 1.91 -4.19 -5.73
CA VAL A 52 1.68 -5.59 -6.13
C VAL A 52 2.69 -6.49 -5.42
N GLY A 53 2.22 -7.59 -4.85
CA GLY A 53 3.05 -8.53 -4.09
C GLY A 53 3.28 -8.16 -2.62
N ASP A 54 2.84 -6.97 -2.19
CA ASP A 54 2.94 -6.51 -0.81
C ASP A 54 2.04 -7.34 0.12
N PRO A 55 2.57 -7.95 1.18
CA PRO A 55 1.72 -8.51 2.22
C PRO A 55 1.10 -7.39 3.04
N ILE A 56 -0.23 -7.26 2.96
CA ILE A 56 -1.01 -6.27 3.70
C ILE A 56 -1.68 -6.97 4.85
N THR A 57 -1.42 -6.54 6.06
CA THR A 57 -2.05 -7.06 7.27
C THR A 57 -3.22 -6.19 7.66
N PHE A 58 -4.41 -6.75 7.66
CA PHE A 58 -5.66 -6.13 8.08
C PHE A 58 -5.96 -6.56 9.51
N THR A 59 -6.28 -5.60 10.36
CA THR A 59 -6.57 -5.80 11.78
C THR A 59 -7.95 -5.25 12.10
N ASN A 60 -8.81 -6.09 12.64
CA ASN A 60 -10.13 -5.70 13.11
C ASN A 60 -10.03 -4.72 14.28
N THR A 61 -10.72 -3.60 14.17
CA THR A 61 -10.85 -2.57 15.23
C THR A 61 -12.30 -2.35 15.66
N SER A 62 -13.18 -3.26 15.26
CA SER A 62 -14.60 -3.18 15.61
C SER A 62 -14.82 -3.16 17.12
N THR A 63 -15.81 -2.39 17.54
CA THR A 63 -16.20 -2.27 18.95
C THR A 63 -17.39 -3.16 19.28
N GLY A 64 -17.67 -3.36 20.56
CA GLY A 64 -18.78 -4.21 21.06
C GLY A 64 -18.42 -5.69 21.08
N ASP A 65 -19.36 -6.51 21.59
CA ASP A 65 -19.18 -7.96 21.69
C ASP A 65 -19.63 -8.61 20.37
N TYR A 66 -18.69 -8.79 19.42
CA TYR A 66 -18.96 -9.48 18.15
C TYR A 66 -18.71 -10.99 18.27
N ILE A 67 -19.31 -11.76 17.37
CA ILE A 67 -19.23 -13.24 17.30
C ILE A 67 -18.23 -13.68 16.27
N ASN A 68 -18.23 -13.04 15.08
CA ASN A 68 -17.39 -13.40 13.97
C ASN A 68 -17.02 -12.18 13.12
N VAL A 69 -15.85 -12.27 12.45
CA VAL A 69 -15.35 -11.28 11.49
C VAL A 69 -14.94 -11.99 10.23
N THR A 70 -15.48 -11.53 9.10
CA THR A 70 -15.13 -12.02 7.78
C THR A 70 -14.71 -10.89 6.85
N TRP A 71 -13.92 -11.23 5.82
CA TRP A 71 -13.29 -10.29 4.92
C TRP A 71 -13.49 -10.70 3.47
N ASP A 72 -13.89 -9.74 2.64
CA ASP A 72 -13.83 -9.79 1.18
C ASP A 72 -12.85 -8.71 0.70
N PHE A 73 -11.82 -9.12 -0.05
CA PHE A 73 -10.78 -8.22 -0.53
C PHE A 73 -11.06 -7.67 -1.95
N GLY A 74 -12.30 -7.83 -2.45
CA GLY A 74 -12.75 -7.28 -3.73
C GLY A 74 -12.23 -8.03 -4.95
N GLU A 75 -11.64 -9.22 -4.75
CA GLU A 75 -11.33 -10.17 -5.80
C GLU A 75 -12.40 -11.27 -5.84
N THR A 76 -12.16 -12.38 -6.44
CA THR A 76 -13.14 -13.42 -6.79
C THR A 76 -13.83 -14.15 -5.63
N GLY A 77 -14.56 -13.45 -4.75
CA GLY A 77 -15.51 -14.07 -3.80
C GLY A 77 -14.90 -15.06 -2.79
N ILE A 78 -13.61 -14.92 -2.49
CA ILE A 78 -12.94 -15.69 -1.44
C ILE A 78 -13.10 -14.90 -0.13
N ILE A 79 -13.72 -15.54 0.84
CA ILE A 79 -13.95 -14.96 2.17
C ILE A 79 -12.91 -15.51 3.15
N PHE A 80 -12.31 -14.61 3.90
CA PHE A 80 -11.38 -14.92 4.98
C PHE A 80 -12.06 -14.69 6.34
N GLU A 81 -11.61 -15.40 7.37
CA GLU A 81 -12.15 -15.27 8.73
C GLU A 81 -11.03 -14.92 9.72
N GLY A 82 -11.35 -14.10 10.71
CA GLY A 82 -10.49 -13.78 11.84
C GLY A 82 -10.26 -12.29 12.05
N ASP A 83 -9.74 -11.97 13.24
CA ASP A 83 -9.45 -10.59 13.64
C ASP A 83 -8.22 -9.99 12.93
N ILE A 84 -7.29 -10.83 12.50
CA ILE A 84 -6.09 -10.43 11.79
C ILE A 84 -5.95 -11.32 10.57
N VAL A 85 -5.92 -10.72 9.40
CA VAL A 85 -5.76 -11.41 8.12
C VAL A 85 -4.67 -10.72 7.30
N THR A 86 -3.79 -11.50 6.69
CA THR A 86 -2.82 -10.98 5.73
C THR A 86 -3.25 -11.36 4.32
N TYR A 87 -3.32 -10.37 3.44
CA TYR A 87 -3.69 -10.54 2.04
C TYR A 87 -2.66 -9.89 1.11
N THR A 88 -2.55 -10.42 -0.12
CA THR A 88 -1.59 -9.94 -1.13
C THR A 88 -2.28 -9.85 -2.47
N TYR A 89 -2.27 -8.68 -3.08
CA TYR A 89 -2.81 -8.45 -4.42
C TYR A 89 -1.73 -8.73 -5.48
N ASN A 90 -2.10 -9.42 -6.56
CA ASN A 90 -1.18 -9.80 -7.64
C ASN A 90 -1.26 -8.88 -8.86
N GLU A 91 -2.24 -8.01 -8.92
CA GLU A 91 -2.45 -7.05 -10.01
C GLU A 91 -2.62 -5.64 -9.45
N PRO A 92 -2.15 -4.60 -10.16
CA PRO A 92 -2.43 -3.22 -9.77
C PRO A 92 -3.91 -2.90 -10.03
N GLY A 93 -4.53 -2.12 -9.16
CA GLY A 93 -5.94 -1.77 -9.29
C GLY A 93 -6.50 -1.08 -8.07
N THR A 94 -7.79 -0.83 -8.13
CA THR A 94 -8.57 -0.27 -7.01
C THR A 94 -9.50 -1.36 -6.50
N TYR A 95 -9.35 -1.72 -5.24
CA TYR A 95 -10.07 -2.80 -4.59
C TYR A 95 -10.96 -2.26 -3.48
N VAL A 96 -12.17 -2.81 -3.37
CA VAL A 96 -13.07 -2.51 -2.25
C VAL A 96 -12.94 -3.63 -1.23
N VAL A 97 -12.29 -3.34 -0.12
CA VAL A 97 -12.19 -4.28 1.01
C VAL A 97 -13.43 -4.13 1.86
N THR A 98 -14.12 -5.24 2.09
CA THR A 98 -15.32 -5.28 2.94
C THR A 98 -15.05 -6.15 4.16
N GLN A 99 -15.18 -5.57 5.33
CA GLN A 99 -15.25 -6.30 6.59
C GLN A 99 -16.72 -6.50 6.96
N THR A 100 -17.11 -7.73 7.24
CA THR A 100 -18.43 -8.08 7.75
C THR A 100 -18.29 -8.59 9.17
N VAL A 101 -18.97 -7.94 10.09
CA VAL A 101 -18.93 -8.26 11.53
C VAL A 101 -20.29 -8.75 11.97
N GLU A 102 -20.33 -9.95 12.54
CA GLU A 102 -21.52 -10.54 13.10
C GLU A 102 -21.58 -10.31 14.63
N TYR A 103 -22.67 -9.74 15.07
CA TYR A 103 -22.96 -9.49 16.48
C TYR A 103 -24.05 -10.43 16.98
N PRO A 104 -24.23 -10.53 18.31
CA PRO A 104 -25.32 -11.32 18.89
C PRO A 104 -26.68 -11.00 18.29
N TYR A 105 -27.57 -11.98 18.33
CA TYR A 105 -28.96 -11.89 17.82
C TYR A 105 -29.08 -11.73 16.30
N GLY A 106 -28.04 -12.08 15.55
CA GLY A 106 -28.06 -12.04 14.08
C GLY A 106 -27.90 -10.64 13.49
N CYS A 107 -27.38 -9.69 14.26
CA CYS A 107 -27.04 -8.37 13.74
C CYS A 107 -25.75 -8.47 12.93
N ILE A 108 -25.76 -8.03 11.67
CA ILE A 108 -24.61 -8.03 10.77
C ILE A 108 -24.38 -6.60 10.31
N PHE A 109 -23.15 -6.13 10.43
CA PHE A 109 -22.74 -4.82 9.95
C PHE A 109 -21.49 -4.95 9.07
N GLU A 110 -21.42 -4.08 8.07
CA GLU A 110 -20.31 -4.03 7.13
C GLU A 110 -19.58 -2.70 7.24
N TYR A 111 -18.26 -2.77 7.07
CA TYR A 111 -17.39 -1.61 6.88
C TYR A 111 -16.59 -1.82 5.63
N THR A 112 -16.51 -0.80 4.77
CA THR A 112 -15.82 -0.86 3.48
C THR A 112 -14.79 0.24 3.37
N GLU A 113 -13.63 -0.09 2.78
CA GLU A 113 -12.60 0.86 2.44
C GLU A 113 -12.04 0.58 1.04
N ILE A 114 -11.71 1.64 0.32
CA ILE A 114 -11.12 1.55 -1.01
C ILE A 114 -9.60 1.57 -0.87
N ILE A 115 -8.93 0.53 -1.40
CA ILE A 115 -7.49 0.39 -1.39
C ILE A 115 -6.96 0.46 -2.83
N GLU A 116 -5.97 1.32 -3.07
CA GLU A 116 -5.29 1.41 -4.34
C GLU A 116 -3.97 0.64 -4.30
N ILE A 117 -3.82 -0.35 -5.19
CA ILE A 117 -2.63 -1.15 -5.38
C ILE A 117 -1.90 -0.65 -6.62
N THR A 118 -0.66 -0.24 -6.45
CA THR A 118 0.21 0.25 -7.53
C THR A 118 1.27 -0.80 -7.88
N VAL A 119 2.15 -0.52 -8.86
CA VAL A 119 3.33 -1.37 -9.11
C VAL A 119 4.31 -1.39 -7.93
N GLY A 120 4.15 -0.50 -6.93
CA GLY A 120 4.93 -0.49 -5.68
C GLY A 120 6.35 0.06 -5.81
N TYR A 121 7.02 -0.14 -6.92
CA TYR A 121 8.38 0.33 -7.18
C TYR A 121 8.51 1.05 -8.54
N GLY A 122 9.61 1.77 -8.75
CA GLY A 122 9.88 2.41 -10.03
C GLY A 122 11.34 2.73 -10.20
N ILE A 123 11.84 2.58 -11.44
CA ILE A 123 13.14 3.06 -11.89
C ILE A 123 12.95 3.76 -13.22
N VAL A 124 13.44 5.00 -13.34
CA VAL A 124 13.44 5.76 -14.59
C VAL A 124 14.87 6.10 -14.95
N LEU A 125 15.31 5.66 -16.14
CA LEU A 125 16.63 5.97 -16.65
C LEU A 125 16.61 7.32 -17.37
N PRO A 126 17.49 8.28 -16.98
CA PRO A 126 17.71 9.48 -17.77
C PRO A 126 18.46 9.13 -19.06
N ASN A 127 18.24 9.89 -20.12
CA ASN A 127 18.83 9.65 -21.43
C ASN A 127 19.93 10.66 -21.80
N ALA A 128 20.16 11.69 -21.00
CA ALA A 128 21.21 12.68 -21.20
C ALA A 128 21.57 13.41 -19.90
N PHE A 129 22.77 13.96 -19.81
CA PHE A 129 23.19 14.87 -18.75
C PHE A 129 24.23 15.87 -19.25
N THR A 130 24.40 16.97 -18.51
CA THR A 130 25.22 18.12 -18.90
C THR A 130 26.11 18.55 -17.73
N PRO A 131 27.28 17.88 -17.51
CA PRO A 131 28.16 18.17 -16.39
C PRO A 131 28.94 19.48 -16.63
N ASN A 132 28.29 20.63 -16.47
CA ASN A 132 28.85 21.97 -16.69
C ASN A 132 29.03 22.77 -15.38
N GLY A 133 28.64 22.20 -14.24
CA GLY A 133 28.77 22.80 -12.91
C GLY A 133 27.70 23.84 -12.58
N ASP A 134 26.58 23.87 -13.29
CA ASP A 134 25.48 24.82 -13.03
C ASP A 134 24.48 24.33 -11.98
N GLY A 135 24.65 23.10 -11.48
CA GLY A 135 23.77 22.47 -10.50
C GLY A 135 22.57 21.74 -11.11
N ILE A 136 22.46 21.70 -12.44
CA ILE A 136 21.33 21.04 -13.15
C ILE A 136 21.87 19.95 -14.06
N ASN A 137 21.45 18.70 -13.83
CA ASN A 137 21.90 17.55 -14.60
C ASN A 137 23.43 17.38 -14.68
N ASP A 138 24.16 17.79 -13.66
CA ASP A 138 25.62 17.67 -13.59
C ASP A 138 26.08 16.20 -13.38
N THR A 139 25.18 15.36 -12.87
CA THR A 139 25.44 13.93 -12.69
C THR A 139 24.34 13.11 -13.33
N ILE A 140 24.69 11.91 -13.83
CA ILE A 140 23.73 10.94 -14.32
C ILE A 140 23.45 9.91 -13.25
N ARG A 141 22.20 9.82 -12.83
CA ARG A 141 21.68 8.80 -11.93
C ARG A 141 20.21 8.49 -12.27
N PRO A 142 19.74 7.25 -12.11
CA PRO A 142 18.32 6.95 -12.27
C PRO A 142 17.51 7.64 -11.19
N TRP A 143 16.27 7.98 -11.49
CA TRP A 143 15.27 8.17 -10.45
C TRP A 143 14.73 6.81 -10.05
N TYR A 144 14.56 6.56 -8.74
CA TYR A 144 14.06 5.27 -8.24
C TYR A 144 13.33 5.46 -6.92
N LYS A 145 12.44 4.51 -6.64
CA LYS A 145 11.76 4.38 -5.33
C LYS A 145 11.60 2.92 -4.97
N CYS A 146 11.52 2.63 -3.65
CA CYS A 146 11.26 1.31 -3.09
C CYS A 146 12.32 0.27 -3.44
N MET A 147 13.58 0.69 -3.43
CA MET A 147 14.74 -0.18 -3.62
C MET A 147 15.46 -0.39 -2.29
N SER A 148 15.78 -1.65 -1.98
CA SER A 148 16.65 -2.00 -0.84
C SER A 148 18.12 -1.88 -1.20
N ASN A 149 18.44 -2.04 -2.47
CA ASN A 149 19.79 -1.87 -3.01
C ASN A 149 19.71 -1.50 -4.49
N ILE A 150 20.61 -0.63 -4.94
CA ILE A 150 20.71 -0.23 -6.35
C ILE A 150 22.18 -0.08 -6.74
N GLU A 151 22.53 -0.63 -7.90
CA GLU A 151 23.83 -0.48 -8.55
C GLU A 151 23.64 0.19 -9.91
N ILE A 152 24.47 1.19 -10.19
CA ILE A 152 24.60 1.75 -11.53
C ILE A 152 25.98 1.44 -12.08
N SER A 153 26.05 1.11 -13.36
CA SER A 153 27.29 0.90 -14.11
C SER A 153 27.23 1.65 -15.43
N ILE A 154 28.27 2.42 -15.73
CA ILE A 154 28.39 3.16 -16.99
C ILE A 154 29.46 2.53 -17.84
N TYR A 155 29.13 2.29 -19.09
CA TYR A 155 30.01 1.70 -20.08
C TYR A 155 30.20 2.63 -21.28
N ASP A 156 31.38 2.58 -21.92
CA ASP A 156 31.56 3.16 -23.25
C ASP A 156 30.85 2.31 -24.32
N THR A 157 30.87 2.80 -25.56
CA THR A 157 30.27 2.09 -26.71
C THR A 157 31.02 0.81 -27.10
N TRP A 158 32.22 0.57 -26.54
CA TRP A 158 33.01 -0.63 -26.74
C TRP A 158 32.81 -1.68 -25.65
N GLY A 159 32.01 -1.33 -24.63
CA GLY A 159 31.70 -2.22 -23.50
C GLY A 159 32.70 -2.15 -22.35
N SER A 160 33.59 -1.14 -22.32
CA SER A 160 34.50 -0.94 -21.19
C SER A 160 33.76 -0.27 -20.04
N LEU A 161 33.85 -0.82 -18.82
CA LEU A 161 33.30 -0.24 -17.61
C LEU A 161 34.05 1.04 -17.22
N LEU A 162 33.36 2.16 -17.10
CA LEU A 162 33.93 3.46 -16.78
C LEU A 162 33.61 3.92 -15.35
N TYR A 163 32.45 3.55 -14.86
CA TYR A 163 31.96 3.93 -13.53
C TYR A 163 31.06 2.85 -12.97
N VAL A 164 31.14 2.66 -11.66
CA VAL A 164 30.20 1.82 -10.90
C VAL A 164 29.97 2.43 -9.54
N GLU A 165 28.72 2.44 -9.09
CA GLU A 165 28.32 2.85 -7.76
C GLU A 165 27.19 1.93 -7.29
N THR A 166 27.28 1.50 -6.03
CA THR A 166 26.24 0.70 -5.36
C THR A 166 25.82 1.41 -4.09
N SER A 167 24.52 1.49 -3.83
CA SER A 167 23.95 2.12 -2.65
C SER A 167 22.71 1.37 -2.18
N ASP A 168 22.50 1.35 -0.87
CA ASP A 168 21.25 1.01 -0.18
C ASP A 168 20.46 2.25 0.24
N GLY A 169 20.88 3.41 -0.23
CA GLY A 169 20.27 4.71 -0.04
C GLY A 169 20.25 5.50 -1.33
N GLU A 170 20.71 6.75 -1.27
CA GLU A 170 20.76 7.64 -2.41
C GLU A 170 22.07 7.47 -3.22
N LEU A 171 21.96 7.43 -4.55
CA LEU A 171 23.10 7.43 -5.47
C LEU A 171 23.61 8.86 -5.69
N THR A 172 24.93 9.00 -5.73
CA THR A 172 25.61 10.23 -6.13
C THR A 172 25.53 10.45 -7.64
N GLY A 173 25.72 9.38 -8.39
CA GLY A 173 25.73 9.38 -9.86
C GLY A 173 27.09 9.69 -10.47
N TRP A 174 27.22 9.40 -11.79
CA TRP A 174 28.43 9.68 -12.54
C TRP A 174 28.45 11.14 -13.03
N ASP A 175 29.54 11.84 -12.74
CA ASP A 175 29.77 13.25 -13.09
C ASP A 175 30.40 13.45 -14.48
N GLY A 176 30.54 12.40 -15.28
CA GLY A 176 31.20 12.46 -16.59
C GLY A 176 32.73 12.53 -16.53
N THR A 177 33.34 12.11 -15.39
CA THR A 177 34.79 11.98 -15.30
C THR A 177 35.24 10.52 -15.26
N ILE A 178 36.41 10.25 -15.83
CA ILE A 178 37.10 8.95 -15.83
C ILE A 178 38.51 9.17 -15.28
N ASN A 179 38.84 8.58 -14.12
CA ASN A 179 40.12 8.76 -13.43
C ASN A 179 40.51 10.25 -13.25
N GLY A 180 39.49 11.09 -12.90
CA GLY A 180 39.67 12.52 -12.64
C GLY A 180 39.87 13.38 -13.91
N LYS A 181 39.62 12.85 -15.09
CA LYS A 181 39.64 13.56 -16.38
C LYS A 181 38.23 13.56 -16.97
N GLU A 182 37.87 14.62 -17.62
CA GLU A 182 36.62 14.70 -18.35
C GLU A 182 36.51 13.64 -19.44
N ALA A 183 35.41 12.92 -19.47
CA ALA A 183 35.07 12.02 -20.55
C ALA A 183 34.65 12.81 -21.79
N GLU A 184 34.84 12.24 -22.99
CA GLU A 184 34.47 12.87 -24.25
C GLU A 184 32.94 13.00 -24.37
N ASN A 185 32.46 14.05 -25.06
CA ASN A 185 31.05 14.14 -25.43
C ASN A 185 30.66 12.96 -26.30
N GLY A 186 29.56 12.32 -26.02
CA GLY A 186 29.14 11.17 -26.79
C GLY A 186 28.07 10.31 -26.07
N ASN A 187 27.85 9.14 -26.65
CA ASN A 187 26.91 8.17 -26.11
C ASN A 187 27.62 7.13 -25.25
N TYR A 188 27.02 6.83 -24.16
CA TYR A 188 27.39 5.82 -23.16
C TYR A 188 26.22 4.88 -22.94
N ILE A 189 26.44 3.79 -22.22
CA ILE A 189 25.39 2.85 -21.81
C ILE A 189 25.32 2.85 -20.29
N ILE A 190 24.15 3.13 -19.76
CA ILE A 190 23.86 2.94 -18.35
C ILE A 190 23.21 1.57 -18.15
N VAL A 191 23.68 0.82 -17.16
CA VAL A 191 23.07 -0.42 -16.68
C VAL A 191 22.74 -0.22 -15.22
N VAL A 192 21.50 -0.52 -14.85
CA VAL A 192 21.02 -0.45 -13.47
C VAL A 192 20.59 -1.84 -13.05
N ARG A 193 21.13 -2.30 -11.91
CA ARG A 193 20.67 -3.49 -11.19
C ARG A 193 20.14 -3.06 -9.85
N ALA A 194 18.96 -3.53 -9.50
CA ALA A 194 18.35 -3.16 -8.22
C ALA A 194 17.64 -4.36 -7.60
N ILE A 195 17.49 -4.30 -6.27
CA ILE A 195 16.64 -5.20 -5.50
C ILE A 195 15.57 -4.32 -4.85
N THR A 196 14.31 -4.65 -5.09
CA THR A 196 13.20 -3.95 -4.45
C THR A 196 13.17 -4.22 -2.95
N LEU A 197 12.44 -3.42 -2.17
CA LEU A 197 12.16 -3.71 -0.76
C LEU A 197 11.38 -5.04 -0.57
N PHE A 198 10.74 -5.53 -1.63
CA PHE A 198 10.01 -6.80 -1.65
C PHE A 198 10.89 -8.00 -2.08
N GLY A 199 12.19 -7.77 -2.35
CA GLY A 199 13.17 -8.81 -2.72
C GLY A 199 13.19 -9.17 -4.20
N GLU A 200 12.49 -8.44 -5.06
CA GLU A 200 12.51 -8.64 -6.50
C GLU A 200 13.76 -8.04 -7.13
N SER A 201 14.41 -8.76 -8.05
CA SER A 201 15.60 -8.30 -8.77
C SER A 201 15.22 -7.68 -10.12
N ILE A 202 15.70 -6.46 -10.36
CA ILE A 202 15.43 -5.69 -11.58
C ILE A 202 16.75 -5.39 -12.28
N GLU A 203 16.78 -5.54 -13.61
CA GLU A 203 17.87 -5.07 -14.44
C GLU A 203 17.31 -4.24 -15.61
N LEU A 204 17.79 -3.01 -15.73
CA LEU A 204 17.46 -2.09 -16.82
C LEU A 204 18.73 -1.57 -17.47
N ASN A 205 18.69 -1.28 -18.77
CA ASN A 205 19.78 -0.63 -19.47
C ASN A 205 19.25 0.35 -20.53
N GLY A 206 20.07 1.32 -20.89
CA GLY A 206 19.71 2.28 -21.92
C GLY A 206 20.89 3.15 -22.34
N PRO A 207 20.77 3.83 -23.49
CA PRO A 207 21.75 4.81 -23.93
C PRO A 207 21.61 6.08 -23.08
N VAL A 208 22.76 6.74 -22.84
CA VAL A 208 22.83 8.05 -22.22
C VAL A 208 23.80 8.93 -22.95
N ALA A 209 23.43 10.16 -23.23
CA ALA A 209 24.28 11.15 -23.88
C ALA A 209 24.95 12.07 -22.84
N LEU A 210 26.28 12.20 -22.92
CA LEU A 210 27.05 13.24 -22.26
C LEU A 210 27.22 14.41 -23.20
N ILE A 211 26.79 15.59 -22.76
CA ILE A 211 26.80 16.85 -23.55
C ILE A 211 27.49 17.93 -22.70
N ARG A 212 28.49 18.62 -23.24
CA ARG A 212 29.14 19.78 -22.64
C ARG A 212 29.10 20.94 -23.58
#